data_97a4db77dceb0eb95db7c9b01feacfdb
#
_entry.id   97a4db77dceb0eb95db7c9b01feacfdb
#
_cell.length_a   1.000
_cell.length_b   1.000
_cell.length_c   1.000
_cell.angle_alpha   90.00
_cell.angle_beta   90.00
_cell.angle_gamma   90.00
#
_symmetry.space_group_name_H-M   'P 1'
#
loop_
_entity.id
_entity.type
_entity.pdbx_description
1 polymer ?
#
loop_
_entity_poly.entity_id
_entity_poly.type
_entity_poly.pdbx_seq_one_letter_code
_entity_poly.pdbx_strand_id
1 'polypeptide(L)'
;MRKTKLTVKPTTAFKKDYKLAIKRGLQIELLETVIETLAMGSTLLPENRDHDLTGNWRGHRECHIQPDWLLIYRIEGDVLVLTLSRTGTHSDLFGK
;
A
#
# COMPACT_ATOMS: atom_id res chain seq x y z
N MET A 1 -20.73 6.21 4.95
CA MET A 1 -19.29 6.23 4.62
C MET A 1 -18.48 6.36 5.90
N ARG A 2 -17.47 5.51 6.04
CA ARG A 2 -16.63 5.54 7.22
C ARG A 2 -15.62 6.68 7.15
N LYS A 3 -15.46 7.41 8.25
CA LYS A 3 -14.51 8.49 8.34
C LYS A 3 -13.14 7.96 8.76
N THR A 4 -12.12 8.17 7.94
CA THR A 4 -10.77 7.70 8.24
C THR A 4 -9.97 8.75 9.02
N LYS A 5 -8.95 8.29 9.77
CA LYS A 5 -8.05 9.19 10.50
C LYS A 5 -7.06 9.87 9.56
N LEU A 6 -6.62 9.16 8.51
CA LEU A 6 -5.64 9.65 7.57
C LEU A 6 -6.31 9.99 6.25
N THR A 7 -5.82 11.03 5.59
CA THR A 7 -6.25 11.37 4.23
C THR A 7 -5.46 10.49 3.27
N VAL A 8 -6.17 9.73 2.44
CA VAL A 8 -5.52 8.81 1.49
C VAL A 8 -5.18 9.56 0.21
N LYS A 9 -3.89 9.49 -0.19
CA LYS A 9 -3.40 10.13 -1.42
C LYS A 9 -2.73 9.10 -2.31
N PRO A 10 -3.40 8.60 -3.36
CA PRO A 10 -2.75 7.71 -4.31
C PRO A 10 -1.88 8.52 -5.27
N THR A 11 -0.66 8.03 -5.50
CA THR A 11 0.22 8.63 -6.52
C THR A 11 -0.24 8.22 -7.91
N THR A 12 0.24 8.91 -8.94
CA THR A 12 -0.04 8.52 -10.33
C THR A 12 0.45 7.11 -10.61
N ALA A 13 1.62 6.76 -10.11
CA ALA A 13 2.17 5.40 -10.27
C ALA A 13 1.26 4.36 -9.63
N PHE A 14 0.77 4.64 -8.42
CA PHE A 14 -0.14 3.73 -7.74
C PHE A 14 -1.44 3.54 -8.54
N LYS A 15 -1.98 4.62 -9.10
CA LYS A 15 -3.22 4.53 -9.88
C LYS A 15 -3.06 3.62 -11.09
N LYS A 16 -1.91 3.67 -11.75
CA LYS A 16 -1.61 2.77 -12.87
C LYS A 16 -1.48 1.33 -12.39
N ASP A 17 -0.79 1.13 -11.26
CA ASP A 17 -0.64 -0.19 -10.66
C ASP A 17 -2.01 -0.78 -10.27
N TYR A 18 -2.90 0.05 -9.74
CA TYR A 18 -4.25 -0.35 -9.33
C TYR A 18 -5.04 -0.87 -10.54
N LYS A 19 -4.99 -0.13 -11.65
CA LYS A 19 -5.67 -0.56 -12.88
C LYS A 19 -5.10 -1.86 -13.39
N LEU A 20 -3.79 -2.03 -13.32
CA LEU A 20 -3.14 -3.28 -13.74
C LEU A 20 -3.56 -4.45 -12.86
N ALA A 21 -3.68 -4.22 -11.55
CA ALA A 21 -4.12 -5.26 -10.61
C ALA A 21 -5.53 -5.74 -10.98
N ILE A 22 -6.43 -4.82 -11.30
CA ILE A 22 -7.79 -5.17 -11.74
C ILE A 22 -7.72 -5.98 -13.03
N LYS A 23 -6.90 -5.55 -13.99
CA LYS A 23 -6.76 -6.22 -15.27
C LYS A 23 -6.22 -7.65 -15.12
N ARG A 24 -5.34 -7.86 -14.14
CA ARG A 24 -4.77 -9.18 -13.84
C ARG A 24 -5.75 -10.08 -13.08
N GLY A 25 -6.90 -9.57 -12.69
CA GLY A 25 -7.90 -10.35 -11.96
C GLY A 25 -7.59 -10.53 -10.49
N LEU A 26 -6.74 -9.69 -9.89
CA LEU A 26 -6.45 -9.77 -8.48
C LEU A 26 -7.66 -9.35 -7.65
N GLN A 27 -7.79 -9.91 -6.44
CA GLN A 27 -8.90 -9.59 -5.55
C GLN A 27 -8.69 -8.21 -4.94
N ILE A 28 -9.15 -7.19 -5.66
CA ILE A 28 -8.92 -5.79 -5.29
C ILE A 28 -9.45 -5.46 -3.89
N GLU A 29 -10.47 -6.18 -3.43
CA GLU A 29 -11.03 -5.97 -2.09
C GLU A 29 -10.01 -6.21 -0.99
N LEU A 30 -9.04 -7.10 -1.22
CA LEU A 30 -7.97 -7.35 -0.26
C LEU A 30 -7.09 -6.12 -0.10
N LEU A 31 -6.74 -5.49 -1.23
CA LEU A 31 -5.96 -4.26 -1.22
C LEU A 31 -6.74 -3.14 -0.53
N GLU A 32 -8.02 -3.00 -0.86
CA GLU A 32 -8.85 -1.96 -0.27
C GLU A 32 -9.00 -2.12 1.24
N THR A 33 -9.11 -3.35 1.72
CA THR A 33 -9.18 -3.63 3.16
C THR A 33 -7.89 -3.20 3.86
N VAL A 34 -6.73 -3.49 3.27
CA VAL A 34 -5.45 -3.08 3.84
C VAL A 34 -5.34 -1.56 3.87
N ILE A 35 -5.71 -0.90 2.77
CA ILE A 35 -5.68 0.56 2.70
C ILE A 35 -6.59 1.17 3.77
N GLU A 36 -7.79 0.63 3.94
CA GLU A 36 -8.72 1.13 4.95
C GLU A 36 -8.16 0.97 6.35
N THR A 37 -7.55 -0.19 6.64
CA THR A 37 -6.93 -0.44 7.94
C THR A 37 -5.84 0.59 8.24
N LEU A 38 -4.98 0.86 7.25
CA LEU A 38 -3.93 1.87 7.40
C LEU A 38 -4.53 3.26 7.57
N ALA A 39 -5.54 3.60 6.78
CA ALA A 39 -6.18 4.91 6.83
C ALA A 39 -6.87 5.18 8.16
N MET A 40 -7.32 4.13 8.83
CA MET A 40 -7.92 4.25 10.16
C MET A 40 -6.87 4.36 11.26
N GLY A 41 -5.59 4.25 10.91
CA GLY A 41 -4.51 4.26 11.89
C GLY A 41 -4.39 2.96 12.67
N SER A 42 -5.00 1.90 12.18
CA SER A 42 -4.98 0.60 12.85
C SER A 42 -3.76 -0.21 12.43
N THR A 43 -3.39 -1.18 13.26
CA THR A 43 -2.27 -2.07 12.99
C THR A 43 -2.70 -3.19 12.06
N LEU A 44 -1.86 -3.49 11.06
CA LEU A 44 -2.09 -4.62 10.16
C LEU A 44 -1.86 -5.94 10.88
N LEU A 45 -2.42 -7.03 10.34
CA LEU A 45 -2.20 -8.37 10.86
C LEU A 45 -0.75 -8.79 10.61
N PRO A 46 -0.18 -9.69 11.46
CA PRO A 46 1.20 -10.14 11.27
C PRO A 46 1.47 -10.73 9.88
N GLU A 47 0.49 -11.39 9.29
CA GLU A 47 0.63 -11.98 7.96
C GLU A 47 0.82 -10.95 6.85
N ASN A 48 0.48 -9.69 7.09
CA ASN A 48 0.72 -8.62 6.13
C ASN A 48 2.19 -8.16 6.13
N ARG A 49 2.99 -8.58 7.10
CA ARG A 49 4.44 -8.31 7.14
C ARG A 49 4.80 -6.86 6.91
N ASP A 50 4.13 -5.96 7.58
CA ASP A 50 4.36 -4.53 7.48
C ASP A 50 5.74 -4.17 8.04
N HIS A 51 6.59 -3.53 7.25
CA HIS A 51 7.95 -3.18 7.66
C HIS A 51 8.49 -1.99 6.89
N ASP A 52 9.53 -1.35 7.46
CA ASP A 52 10.21 -0.23 6.82
C ASP A 52 11.06 -0.71 5.66
N LEU A 53 11.15 0.11 4.62
CA LEU A 53 12.04 -0.13 3.50
C LEU A 53 13.32 0.68 3.64
N THR A 54 14.37 0.24 2.96
CA THR A 54 15.67 0.90 2.94
C THR A 54 16.07 1.25 1.51
N GLY A 55 17.27 1.81 1.35
CA GLY A 55 17.78 2.15 0.02
C GLY A 55 16.97 3.22 -0.66
N ASN A 56 16.62 2.98 -1.92
CA ASN A 56 15.87 3.94 -2.73
C ASN A 56 14.47 4.21 -2.18
N TRP A 57 13.95 3.30 -1.37
CA TRP A 57 12.62 3.41 -0.78
C TRP A 57 12.66 3.89 0.68
N ARG A 58 13.78 4.45 1.12
CA ARG A 58 13.89 4.97 2.49
C ARG A 58 12.73 5.93 2.79
N GLY A 59 12.15 5.80 3.96
CA GLY A 59 11.02 6.64 4.37
C GLY A 59 9.68 6.04 4.00
N HIS A 60 9.68 4.92 3.27
CA HIS A 60 8.47 4.20 2.91
C HIS A 60 8.38 2.90 3.69
N ARG A 61 7.18 2.35 3.73
CA ARG A 61 6.91 1.05 4.33
C ARG A 61 6.33 0.14 3.27
N GLU A 62 6.47 -1.16 3.48
CA GLU A 62 5.90 -2.17 2.60
C GLU A 62 5.06 -3.11 3.43
N CYS A 63 3.91 -3.52 2.88
CA CYS A 63 3.14 -4.61 3.46
C CYS A 63 2.71 -5.56 2.36
N HIS A 64 2.38 -6.79 2.75
CA HIS A 64 1.97 -7.84 1.83
C HIS A 64 0.45 -7.97 1.84
N ILE A 65 -0.17 -7.75 0.67
CA ILE A 65 -1.60 -8.03 0.49
C ILE A 65 -1.79 -9.53 0.38
N GLN A 66 -0.91 -10.17 -0.41
CA GLN A 66 -0.74 -11.61 -0.55
C GLN A 66 0.76 -11.86 -0.64
N PRO A 67 1.25 -13.10 -0.60
CA PRO A 67 2.69 -13.36 -0.54
C PRO A 67 3.53 -12.63 -1.60
N ASP A 68 3.01 -12.48 -2.83
CA ASP A 68 3.72 -11.74 -3.87
C ASP A 68 2.90 -10.56 -4.40
N TRP A 69 2.09 -9.97 -3.56
CA TRP A 69 1.36 -8.76 -3.92
C TRP A 69 1.58 -7.74 -2.81
N LEU A 70 2.35 -6.70 -3.11
CA LEU A 70 2.86 -5.73 -2.15
C LEU A 70 2.17 -4.39 -2.29
N LEU A 71 2.17 -3.64 -1.19
CA LEU A 71 1.78 -2.24 -1.20
C LEU A 71 2.93 -1.47 -0.57
N ILE A 72 3.46 -0.48 -1.30
CA ILE A 72 4.44 0.47 -0.77
C ILE A 72 3.71 1.76 -0.46
N TYR A 73 3.84 2.22 0.77
CA TYR A 73 3.12 3.40 1.23
C TYR A 73 3.99 4.21 2.18
N ARG A 74 3.51 5.41 2.50
CA ARG A 74 4.20 6.31 3.41
C ARG A 74 3.16 7.07 4.21
N ILE A 75 3.40 7.24 5.51
CA ILE A 75 2.54 8.05 6.36
C ILE A 75 3.31 9.31 6.73
N GLU A 76 2.74 10.47 6.40
CA GLU A 76 3.33 11.75 6.72
C GLU A 76 2.68 12.25 7.99
N GLY A 77 3.43 12.10 9.11
CA GLY A 77 2.89 12.23 10.44
C GLY A 77 2.25 13.57 10.79
N ASP A 78 2.87 14.67 10.35
CA ASP A 78 2.41 16.01 10.74
C ASP A 78 1.07 16.38 10.12
N VAL A 79 0.74 15.81 8.96
CA VAL A 79 -0.49 16.13 8.24
C VAL A 79 -1.42 14.93 8.16
N LEU A 80 -1.06 13.83 8.79
CA LEU A 80 -1.86 12.61 8.83
C LEU A 80 -2.31 12.16 7.44
N VAL A 81 -1.35 12.14 6.50
CA VAL A 81 -1.60 11.72 5.12
C VAL A 81 -1.02 10.34 4.89
N LEU A 82 -1.81 9.46 4.30
CA LEU A 82 -1.37 8.14 3.86
C LEU A 82 -1.15 8.22 2.35
N THR A 83 0.11 8.24 1.93
CA THR A 83 0.48 8.27 0.52
C THR A 83 0.64 6.83 0.01
N LEU A 84 -0.12 6.48 -1.02
CA LEU A 84 -0.03 5.16 -1.66
C LEU A 84 0.94 5.28 -2.84
N SER A 85 2.13 4.74 -2.69
CA SER A 85 3.22 4.93 -3.66
C SER A 85 3.19 3.94 -4.81
N ARG A 86 3.14 2.65 -4.53
CA ARG A 86 3.12 1.60 -5.55
C ARG A 86 2.39 0.36 -5.03
N THR A 87 1.88 -0.47 -5.93
CA THR A 87 1.41 -1.81 -5.61
C THR A 87 1.73 -2.73 -6.78
N GLY A 88 2.05 -4.00 -6.49
CA GLY A 88 2.42 -4.96 -7.52
C GLY A 88 3.21 -6.12 -6.92
N THR A 89 3.74 -6.97 -7.79
CA THR A 89 4.59 -8.08 -7.36
C THR A 89 5.99 -7.58 -7.04
N HIS A 90 6.81 -8.45 -6.42
CA HIS A 90 8.23 -8.13 -6.20
C HIS A 90 8.92 -7.79 -7.52
N SER A 91 8.61 -8.54 -8.58
CA SER A 91 9.17 -8.30 -9.90
C SER A 91 8.76 -6.92 -10.44
N ASP A 92 7.48 -6.56 -10.29
CA ASP A 92 6.98 -5.27 -10.76
C ASP A 92 7.68 -4.11 -10.08
N LEU A 93 7.91 -4.23 -8.77
CA LEU A 93 8.36 -3.10 -7.94
C LEU A 93 9.87 -3.04 -7.77
N PHE A 94 10.55 -4.19 -7.78
CA PHE A 94 11.97 -4.28 -7.50
C PHE A 94 12.79 -4.93 -8.61
N GLY A 95 12.14 -5.37 -9.68
CA GLY A 95 12.84 -5.98 -10.82
C GLY A 95 13.42 -7.37 -10.56
N LYS A 96 12.83 -8.10 -9.64
CA LYS A 96 13.36 -9.44 -9.28
C LYS A 96 12.40 -10.55 -9.60
#